data_7a5c8699e3afd59b99519b99bf4fa1b0
#
_entry.id   7a5c8699e3afd59b99519b99bf4fa1b0
#
_cell.length_a   1.000
_cell.length_b   1.000
_cell.length_c   1.000
_cell.angle_alpha   90.00
_cell.angle_beta   90.00
_cell.angle_gamma   90.00
#
_symmetry.space_group_name_H-M   'P 1'
#
loop_
_entity.id
_entity.type
_entity.pdbx_description
1 polymer ?
#
loop_
_entity_poly.entity_id
_entity_poly.type
_entity_poly.pdbx_seq_one_letter_code
_entity_poly.pdbx_strand_id
1 'polypeptide(L)'
;MSTELIYGIHAVSALLERTPERFIEVWALKGRDDGRLQPLLTELESLGIKVQSVNRKTLDDKAEGNNHQGIMAKVIEAPKLAEHDLASLLDGLAAQETAPFLLVLDGVTDPHNLGACLRSADAAGVHAVIVPRDKATGLTSIVRKVACGAAEVVPLIQVTNLARSLRELKDRGVWIVGTADETSQSLYELDLKGPLAIVVGAEGEGMRRLTGELCDFLARIP
;
A
#
# COMPACT_ATOMS: atom_id res chain seq x y z
N MET A 1 5.99 -14.32 17.40
CA MET A 1 5.45 -13.23 16.56
C MET A 1 6.59 -12.78 15.66
N SER A 2 6.37 -12.73 14.37
CA SER A 2 7.33 -12.18 13.42
C SER A 2 7.45 -10.66 13.61
N THR A 3 8.62 -10.12 13.34
CA THR A 3 8.90 -8.69 13.49
C THR A 3 9.54 -8.15 12.22
N GLU A 4 9.31 -6.89 11.92
CA GLU A 4 9.90 -6.20 10.79
C GLU A 4 10.51 -4.86 11.20
N LEU A 5 11.37 -4.30 10.35
CA LEU A 5 11.98 -3.00 10.54
C LEU A 5 11.37 -1.99 9.57
N ILE A 6 10.92 -0.87 10.12
CA ILE A 6 10.37 0.27 9.38
C ILE A 6 11.36 1.42 9.43
N TYR A 7 11.62 2.07 8.30
CA TYR A 7 12.64 3.08 8.15
C TYR A 7 12.08 4.42 7.69
N GLY A 8 12.54 5.49 8.31
CA GLY A 8 12.27 6.87 7.90
C GLY A 8 11.03 7.48 8.55
N ILE A 9 11.03 8.82 8.60
CA ILE A 9 10.06 9.63 9.34
C ILE A 9 8.63 9.35 8.86
N HIS A 10 8.39 9.36 7.55
CA HIS A 10 7.04 9.20 7.00
C HIS A 10 6.44 7.82 7.30
N ALA A 11 7.23 6.75 7.16
CA ALA A 11 6.74 5.40 7.43
C ALA A 11 6.46 5.18 8.92
N VAL A 12 7.33 5.69 9.80
CA VAL A 12 7.15 5.59 11.25
C VAL A 12 5.95 6.42 11.71
N SER A 13 5.77 7.64 11.17
CA SER A 13 4.61 8.50 11.48
C SER A 13 3.29 7.85 11.03
N ALA A 14 3.22 7.40 9.77
CA ALA A 14 2.02 6.76 9.24
C ALA A 14 1.62 5.51 10.04
N LEU A 15 2.61 4.70 10.46
CA LEU A 15 2.36 3.55 11.30
C LEU A 15 1.88 3.92 12.70
N LEU A 16 2.46 4.98 13.29
CA LEU A 16 2.09 5.45 14.63
C LEU A 16 0.64 5.92 14.68
N GLU A 17 0.20 6.67 13.68
CA GLU A 17 -1.17 7.16 13.55
C GLU A 17 -2.22 6.04 13.42
N ARG A 18 -1.83 4.89 12.84
CA ARG A 18 -2.78 3.82 12.48
C ARG A 18 -2.76 2.63 13.44
N THR A 19 -1.58 2.20 13.85
CA THR A 19 -1.38 0.95 14.59
C THR A 19 -0.24 1.08 15.61
N PRO A 20 -0.35 2.01 16.59
CA PRO A 20 0.70 2.25 17.59
C PRO A 20 1.02 1.00 18.42
N GLU A 21 0.08 0.09 18.58
CA GLU A 21 0.24 -1.17 19.31
C GLU A 21 1.24 -2.15 18.66
N ARG A 22 1.61 -1.92 17.41
CA ARG A 22 2.61 -2.75 16.72
C ARG A 22 4.04 -2.40 17.09
N PHE A 23 4.29 -1.22 17.67
CA PHE A 23 5.64 -0.78 18.03
C PHE A 23 6.21 -1.62 19.17
N ILE A 24 7.45 -2.10 18.97
CA ILE A 24 8.23 -2.80 20.00
C ILE A 24 9.32 -1.88 20.54
N GLU A 25 10.04 -1.22 19.63
CA GLU A 25 11.20 -0.39 19.95
C GLU A 25 11.49 0.58 18.80
N VAL A 26 11.94 1.78 19.13
CA VAL A 26 12.32 2.81 18.16
C VAL A 26 13.75 3.27 18.43
N TRP A 27 14.54 3.46 17.37
CA TRP A 27 15.87 4.05 17.42
C TRP A 27 15.87 5.37 16.68
N ALA A 28 16.34 6.42 17.35
CA ALA A 28 16.44 7.76 16.80
C ALA A 28 17.86 8.30 16.88
N LEU A 29 18.28 9.06 15.88
CA LEU A 29 19.61 9.64 15.80
C LEU A 29 19.78 10.70 16.89
N LYS A 30 20.78 10.49 17.75
CA LYS A 30 21.14 11.42 18.82
C LYS A 30 21.58 12.78 18.25
N GLY A 31 21.04 13.86 18.83
CA GLY A 31 21.46 15.24 18.50
C GLY A 31 20.93 15.75 17.15
N ARG A 32 20.02 15.05 16.51
CA ARG A 32 19.33 15.57 15.33
C ARG A 32 18.16 16.46 15.78
N ASP A 33 18.36 17.75 15.66
CA ASP A 33 17.32 18.76 15.90
C ASP A 33 16.69 19.13 14.55
N ASP A 34 15.60 18.41 14.23
CA ASP A 34 14.86 18.70 12.99
C ASP A 34 13.36 18.75 13.33
N GLY A 35 12.71 19.79 12.82
CA GLY A 35 11.31 20.11 13.14
C GLY A 35 10.30 19.02 12.75
N ARG A 36 10.73 17.96 12.03
CA ARG A 36 9.87 16.81 11.67
C ARG A 36 10.06 15.65 12.61
N LEU A 37 11.27 15.46 13.12
CA LEU A 37 11.60 14.31 13.97
C LEU A 37 11.13 14.54 15.43
N GLN A 38 11.32 15.75 15.99
CA GLN A 38 11.00 16.04 17.38
C GLN A 38 9.52 15.82 17.76
N PRO A 39 8.54 16.29 16.96
CA PRO A 39 7.12 16.01 17.25
C PRO A 39 6.81 14.50 17.28
N LEU A 40 7.37 13.73 16.33
CA LEU A 40 7.19 12.29 16.27
C LEU A 40 7.78 11.57 17.49
N LEU A 41 8.97 11.98 17.96
CA LEU A 41 9.57 11.40 19.18
C LEU A 41 8.72 11.71 20.42
N THR A 42 8.21 12.92 20.54
CA THR A 42 7.33 13.31 21.65
C THR A 42 6.05 12.47 21.66
N GLU A 43 5.46 12.24 20.50
CA GLU A 43 4.25 11.42 20.37
C GLU A 43 4.52 9.94 20.72
N LEU A 44 5.61 9.36 20.21
CA LEU A 44 6.04 8.00 20.55
C LEU A 44 6.22 7.83 22.08
N GLU A 45 6.91 8.77 22.73
CA GLU A 45 7.13 8.75 24.18
C GLU A 45 5.82 8.91 24.96
N SER A 46 4.91 9.76 24.50
CA SER A 46 3.59 9.97 25.13
C SER A 46 2.73 8.71 25.14
N LEU A 47 2.90 7.86 24.12
CA LEU A 47 2.23 6.56 24.01
C LEU A 47 2.99 5.43 24.74
N GLY A 48 4.07 5.75 25.45
CA GLY A 48 4.87 4.78 26.20
C GLY A 48 5.74 3.88 25.32
N ILE A 49 5.95 4.24 24.05
CA ILE A 49 6.82 3.49 23.13
C ILE A 49 8.27 3.80 23.46
N LYS A 50 9.07 2.75 23.65
CA LYS A 50 10.49 2.88 24.01
C LYS A 50 11.30 3.46 22.86
N VAL A 51 11.83 4.69 23.05
CA VAL A 51 12.73 5.35 22.11
C VAL A 51 14.17 5.30 22.63
N GLN A 52 15.08 4.80 21.82
CA GLN A 52 16.52 4.79 22.13
C GLN A 52 17.26 5.82 21.26
N SER A 53 17.91 6.79 21.90
CA SER A 53 18.84 7.69 21.22
C SER A 53 20.15 6.99 20.93
N VAL A 54 20.50 6.83 19.64
CA VAL A 54 21.70 6.15 19.17
C VAL A 54 22.55 7.05 18.27
N ASN A 55 23.85 6.72 18.14
CA ASN A 55 24.71 7.43 17.20
C ASN A 55 24.43 6.97 15.76
N ARG A 56 24.94 7.74 14.79
CA ARG A 56 24.73 7.49 13.36
C ARG A 56 25.20 6.10 12.92
N LYS A 57 26.39 5.71 13.36
CA LYS A 57 26.97 4.40 13.01
C LYS A 57 26.06 3.25 13.45
N THR A 58 25.56 3.29 14.68
CA THR A 58 24.64 2.27 15.19
C THR A 58 23.33 2.21 14.37
N LEU A 59 22.83 3.36 13.92
CA LEU A 59 21.62 3.41 13.12
C LEU A 59 21.87 2.88 11.69
N ASP A 60 22.99 3.27 11.08
CA ASP A 60 23.41 2.77 9.75
C ASP A 60 23.64 1.25 9.78
N ASP A 61 24.31 0.73 10.81
CA ASP A 61 24.55 -0.71 10.99
C ASP A 61 23.24 -1.50 11.12
N LYS A 62 22.28 -0.98 11.88
CA LYS A 62 20.95 -1.59 12.04
C LYS A 62 20.09 -1.49 10.78
N ALA A 63 20.26 -0.43 10.00
CA ALA A 63 19.51 -0.17 8.79
C ALA A 63 19.98 -0.99 7.57
N GLU A 64 21.17 -1.64 7.67
CA GLU A 64 21.72 -2.50 6.60
C GLU A 64 21.70 -1.83 5.22
N GLY A 65 22.04 -0.52 5.16
CA GLY A 65 22.06 0.26 3.93
C GLY A 65 20.71 0.87 3.52
N ASN A 66 19.65 0.65 4.29
CA ASN A 66 18.39 1.34 4.05
C ASN A 66 18.46 2.80 4.54
N ASN A 67 17.76 3.70 3.82
CA ASN A 67 17.72 5.11 4.20
C ASN A 67 16.77 5.34 5.38
N HIS A 68 17.31 5.40 6.58
CA HIS A 68 16.54 5.55 7.82
C HIS A 68 16.13 6.99 8.15
N GLN A 69 16.65 8.00 7.46
CA GLN A 69 16.30 9.41 7.72
C GLN A 69 16.37 9.81 9.20
N GLY A 70 17.24 9.18 9.99
CA GLY A 70 17.45 9.46 11.42
C GLY A 70 16.49 8.75 12.37
N ILE A 71 15.57 7.91 11.88
CA ILE A 71 14.67 7.10 12.71
C ILE A 71 14.40 5.74 12.06
N MET A 72 14.27 4.72 12.89
CA MET A 72 13.77 3.41 12.51
C MET A 72 13.03 2.76 13.68
N ALA A 73 12.10 1.89 13.37
CA ALA A 73 11.28 1.18 14.35
C ALA A 73 11.30 -0.33 14.10
N LYS A 74 11.39 -1.10 15.18
CA LYS A 74 11.06 -2.53 15.18
C LYS A 74 9.62 -2.70 15.58
N VAL A 75 8.86 -3.38 14.74
CA VAL A 75 7.41 -3.54 14.92
C VAL A 75 6.99 -4.98 14.75
N ILE A 76 5.82 -5.34 15.27
CA ILE A 76 5.16 -6.60 14.95
C ILE A 76 4.78 -6.57 13.47
N GLU A 77 5.13 -7.60 12.70
CA GLU A 77 4.75 -7.69 11.30
C GLU A 77 3.24 -7.68 11.13
N ALA A 78 2.73 -6.87 10.19
CA ALA A 78 1.31 -6.87 9.86
C ALA A 78 0.90 -8.22 9.26
N PRO A 79 -0.31 -8.71 9.55
CA PRO A 79 -0.84 -9.90 8.89
C PRO A 79 -0.94 -9.66 7.38
N LYS A 80 -0.62 -10.68 6.60
CA LYS A 80 -0.83 -10.62 5.14
C LYS A 80 -2.31 -10.73 4.85
N LEU A 81 -2.85 -9.73 4.17
CA LEU A 81 -4.25 -9.70 3.80
C LEU A 81 -4.52 -10.58 2.57
N ALA A 82 -5.65 -11.28 2.57
CA ALA A 82 -6.07 -12.25 1.54
C ALA A 82 -7.52 -12.00 1.09
N GLU A 83 -8.08 -12.91 0.30
CA GLU A 83 -9.44 -12.78 -0.26
C GLU A 83 -10.52 -12.49 0.79
N HIS A 84 -10.44 -13.13 1.97
CA HIS A 84 -11.44 -12.92 3.02
C HIS A 84 -11.40 -11.51 3.62
N ASP A 85 -10.21 -10.88 3.63
CA ASP A 85 -10.06 -9.49 4.08
C ASP A 85 -10.65 -8.52 3.07
N LEU A 86 -10.60 -8.84 1.76
CA LEU A 86 -11.28 -8.07 0.73
C LEU A 86 -12.80 -8.09 0.95
N ALA A 87 -13.38 -9.26 1.21
CA ALA A 87 -14.80 -9.39 1.48
C ALA A 87 -15.21 -8.56 2.72
N SER A 88 -14.44 -8.67 3.81
CA SER A 88 -14.68 -7.92 5.05
C SER A 88 -14.58 -6.40 4.86
N LEU A 89 -13.61 -5.95 4.06
CA LEU A 89 -13.46 -4.52 3.70
C LEU A 89 -14.67 -4.02 2.92
N LEU A 90 -15.13 -4.76 1.91
CA LEU A 90 -16.29 -4.39 1.10
C LEU A 90 -17.59 -4.36 1.93
N ASP A 91 -17.76 -5.31 2.85
CA ASP A 91 -18.91 -5.34 3.78
C ASP A 91 -18.88 -4.13 4.72
N GLY A 92 -17.69 -3.75 5.20
CA GLY A 92 -17.50 -2.55 6.03
C GLY A 92 -17.81 -1.26 5.28
N LEU A 93 -17.37 -1.12 4.03
CA LEU A 93 -17.68 0.04 3.19
C LEU A 93 -19.18 0.13 2.90
N ALA A 94 -19.83 -0.99 2.59
CA ALA A 94 -21.29 -1.04 2.37
C ALA A 94 -22.08 -0.61 3.62
N ALA A 95 -21.66 -1.05 4.81
CA ALA A 95 -22.28 -0.64 6.08
C ALA A 95 -22.13 0.87 6.37
N GLN A 96 -21.12 1.52 5.80
CA GLN A 96 -20.87 2.96 5.89
C GLN A 96 -21.44 3.75 4.71
N GLU A 97 -22.23 3.11 3.84
CA GLU A 97 -22.75 3.69 2.59
C GLU A 97 -21.65 4.34 1.72
N THR A 98 -20.42 3.80 1.80
CA THR A 98 -19.26 4.30 1.07
C THR A 98 -19.02 3.45 -0.16
N ALA A 99 -19.00 4.09 -1.34
CA ALA A 99 -18.69 3.42 -2.59
C ALA A 99 -17.22 2.95 -2.59
N PRO A 100 -16.94 1.65 -2.83
CA PRO A 100 -15.56 1.16 -2.90
C PRO A 100 -14.80 1.77 -4.09
N PHE A 101 -13.58 2.23 -3.83
CA PHE A 101 -12.61 2.59 -4.86
C PHE A 101 -11.36 1.73 -4.68
N LEU A 102 -11.07 0.88 -5.66
CA LEU A 102 -10.05 -0.16 -5.60
C LEU A 102 -9.04 0.00 -6.73
N LEU A 103 -7.79 -0.35 -6.46
CA LEU A 103 -6.75 -0.48 -7.48
C LEU A 103 -6.33 -1.94 -7.59
N VAL A 104 -6.36 -2.50 -8.78
CA VAL A 104 -5.95 -3.86 -9.07
C VAL A 104 -4.68 -3.82 -9.92
N LEU A 105 -3.63 -4.49 -9.47
CA LEU A 105 -2.35 -4.54 -10.19
C LEU A 105 -2.11 -5.95 -10.72
N ASP A 106 -2.29 -6.13 -12.02
CA ASP A 106 -2.18 -7.43 -12.68
C ASP A 106 -0.76 -7.68 -13.20
N GLY A 107 0.08 -8.29 -12.37
CA GLY A 107 1.44 -8.68 -12.75
C GLY A 107 2.52 -7.64 -12.49
N VAL A 108 2.28 -6.66 -11.63
CA VAL A 108 3.30 -5.69 -11.20
C VAL A 108 4.28 -6.38 -10.25
N THR A 109 5.48 -6.68 -10.74
CA THR A 109 6.53 -7.42 -10.02
C THR A 109 7.66 -6.52 -9.50
N ASP A 110 7.87 -5.35 -10.11
CA ASP A 110 8.89 -4.39 -9.67
C ASP A 110 8.48 -3.72 -8.34
N PRO A 111 9.31 -3.82 -7.28
CA PRO A 111 9.05 -3.15 -6.01
C PRO A 111 8.91 -1.63 -6.10
N HIS A 112 9.61 -0.99 -7.02
CA HIS A 112 9.50 0.48 -7.21
C HIS A 112 8.13 0.85 -7.78
N ASN A 113 7.65 0.10 -8.78
CA ASN A 113 6.33 0.31 -9.36
C ASN A 113 5.22 0.05 -8.35
N LEU A 114 5.29 -1.04 -7.56
CA LEU A 114 4.32 -1.28 -6.50
C LEU A 114 4.32 -0.16 -5.45
N GLY A 115 5.49 0.30 -5.01
CA GLY A 115 5.60 1.42 -4.06
C GLY A 115 5.02 2.72 -4.61
N ALA A 116 5.25 3.04 -5.88
CA ALA A 116 4.67 4.19 -6.56
C ALA A 116 3.14 4.08 -6.69
N CYS A 117 2.62 2.89 -7.03
CA CYS A 117 1.19 2.62 -7.07
C CYS A 117 0.52 2.81 -5.71
N LEU A 118 1.11 2.28 -4.64
CA LEU A 118 0.60 2.47 -3.27
C LEU A 118 0.55 3.95 -2.89
N ARG A 119 1.59 4.71 -3.18
CA ARG A 119 1.61 6.16 -2.92
C ARG A 119 0.53 6.92 -3.71
N SER A 120 0.32 6.55 -4.96
CA SER A 120 -0.76 7.13 -5.79
C SER A 120 -2.14 6.72 -5.28
N ALA A 121 -2.29 5.46 -4.86
CA ALA A 121 -3.52 4.93 -4.29
C ALA A 121 -3.92 5.67 -3.00
N ASP A 122 -2.96 5.92 -2.10
CA ASP A 122 -3.18 6.70 -0.88
C ASP A 122 -3.63 8.13 -1.19
N ALA A 123 -2.91 8.81 -2.08
CA ALA A 123 -3.26 10.18 -2.50
C ALA A 123 -4.63 10.28 -3.18
N ALA A 124 -5.07 9.22 -3.86
CA ALA A 124 -6.36 9.16 -4.54
C ALA A 124 -7.52 8.67 -3.64
N GLY A 125 -7.25 8.28 -2.40
CA GLY A 125 -8.26 7.73 -1.49
C GLY A 125 -8.73 6.32 -1.85
N VAL A 126 -7.84 5.51 -2.45
CA VAL A 126 -8.13 4.10 -2.76
C VAL A 126 -8.25 3.30 -1.47
N HIS A 127 -9.32 2.52 -1.33
CA HIS A 127 -9.59 1.75 -0.12
C HIS A 127 -8.74 0.49 0.02
N ALA A 128 -8.31 -0.12 -1.10
CA ALA A 128 -7.35 -1.23 -1.10
C ALA A 128 -6.68 -1.39 -2.46
N VAL A 129 -5.43 -1.90 -2.43
CA VAL A 129 -4.71 -2.38 -3.60
C VAL A 129 -4.77 -3.91 -3.62
N ILE A 130 -5.20 -4.49 -4.74
CA ILE A 130 -5.36 -5.93 -4.93
C ILE A 130 -4.28 -6.42 -5.89
N VAL A 131 -3.55 -7.46 -5.49
CA VAL A 131 -2.51 -8.08 -6.32
C VAL A 131 -2.68 -9.60 -6.36
N PRO A 132 -2.34 -10.28 -7.47
CA PRO A 132 -2.26 -11.73 -7.47
C PRO A 132 -1.08 -12.17 -6.57
N ARG A 133 -1.28 -13.23 -5.77
CA ARG A 133 -0.20 -13.78 -4.93
C ARG A 133 0.99 -14.27 -5.75
N ASP A 134 0.69 -14.85 -6.90
CA ASP A 134 1.70 -15.26 -7.87
C ASP A 134 1.98 -14.10 -8.83
N LYS A 135 3.25 -13.86 -9.16
CA LYS A 135 3.68 -12.75 -10.03
C LYS A 135 3.35 -11.35 -9.47
N ALA A 136 3.49 -11.17 -8.17
CA ALA A 136 3.48 -9.85 -7.55
C ALA A 136 4.54 -9.80 -6.44
N THR A 137 5.12 -8.63 -6.25
CA THR A 137 5.97 -8.39 -5.10
C THR A 137 5.12 -8.10 -3.86
N GLY A 138 5.58 -8.52 -2.68
CA GLY A 138 4.95 -8.16 -1.41
C GLY A 138 5.48 -6.84 -0.86
N LEU A 139 5.06 -6.49 0.36
CA LEU A 139 5.54 -5.29 1.08
C LEU A 139 6.99 -5.47 1.57
N THR A 140 7.94 -5.37 0.65
CA THR A 140 9.38 -5.37 0.97
C THR A 140 9.83 -4.02 1.52
N SER A 141 11.05 -3.97 2.09
CA SER A 141 11.65 -2.70 2.55
C SER A 141 11.76 -1.66 1.42
N ILE A 142 11.99 -2.10 0.18
CA ILE A 142 12.05 -1.23 -1.01
C ILE A 142 10.67 -0.66 -1.30
N VAL A 143 9.63 -1.49 -1.32
CA VAL A 143 8.23 -1.05 -1.53
C VAL A 143 7.85 -0.01 -0.49
N ARG A 144 8.08 -0.28 0.80
CA ARG A 144 7.76 0.65 1.90
C ARG A 144 8.49 1.99 1.76
N LYS A 145 9.76 1.95 1.37
CA LYS A 145 10.56 3.14 1.13
C LYS A 145 9.98 4.01 0.00
N VAL A 146 9.64 3.41 -1.14
CA VAL A 146 9.09 4.12 -2.30
C VAL A 146 7.67 4.61 -2.04
N ALA A 147 6.88 3.85 -1.30
CA ALA A 147 5.52 4.20 -0.92
C ALA A 147 5.43 5.37 0.06
N CYS A 148 6.55 5.78 0.71
CA CYS A 148 6.60 6.96 1.60
C CYS A 148 5.52 6.96 2.71
N GLY A 149 5.25 5.81 3.32
CA GLY A 149 4.23 5.64 4.37
C GLY A 149 2.90 5.07 3.86
N ALA A 150 2.57 5.22 2.59
CA ALA A 150 1.32 4.69 2.02
C ALA A 150 1.16 3.17 2.20
N ALA A 151 2.26 2.42 2.27
CA ALA A 151 2.25 0.99 2.54
C ALA A 151 1.72 0.60 3.94
N GLU A 152 1.68 1.56 4.87
CA GLU A 152 1.12 1.38 6.21
C GLU A 152 -0.34 1.83 6.29
N VAL A 153 -0.82 2.55 5.27
CA VAL A 153 -2.16 3.14 5.23
C VAL A 153 -3.09 2.36 4.31
N VAL A 154 -2.63 2.06 3.10
CA VAL A 154 -3.44 1.39 2.07
C VAL A 154 -3.29 -0.13 2.19
N PRO A 155 -4.36 -0.88 2.48
CA PRO A 155 -4.33 -2.33 2.52
C PRO A 155 -3.84 -2.94 1.20
N LEU A 156 -2.79 -3.76 1.24
CA LEU A 156 -2.37 -4.60 0.11
C LEU A 156 -2.93 -6.01 0.27
N ILE A 157 -3.91 -6.35 -0.53
CA ILE A 157 -4.62 -7.63 -0.47
C ILE A 157 -4.08 -8.56 -1.55
N GLN A 158 -3.56 -9.71 -1.13
CA GLN A 158 -3.04 -10.74 -2.03
C GLN A 158 -4.10 -11.79 -2.31
N VAL A 159 -4.50 -11.93 -3.58
CA VAL A 159 -5.52 -12.90 -4.00
C VAL A 159 -4.89 -14.07 -4.76
N THR A 160 -5.39 -15.26 -4.54
CA THR A 160 -4.89 -16.48 -5.20
C THR A 160 -5.38 -16.56 -6.65
N ASN A 161 -6.61 -16.09 -6.90
CA ASN A 161 -7.23 -16.11 -8.22
C ASN A 161 -7.84 -14.77 -8.55
N LEU A 162 -7.09 -13.91 -9.25
CA LEU A 162 -7.52 -12.56 -9.60
C LEU A 162 -8.83 -12.56 -10.40
N ALA A 163 -8.98 -13.49 -11.35
CA ALA A 163 -10.20 -13.56 -12.17
C ALA A 163 -11.45 -13.89 -11.32
N ARG A 164 -11.32 -14.71 -10.28
CA ARG A 164 -12.40 -14.97 -9.32
C ARG A 164 -12.73 -13.71 -8.52
N SER A 165 -11.71 -13.04 -8.00
CA SER A 165 -11.90 -11.80 -7.23
C SER A 165 -12.56 -10.71 -8.07
N LEU A 166 -12.21 -10.55 -9.35
CA LEU A 166 -12.86 -9.60 -10.25
C LEU A 166 -14.35 -9.94 -10.46
N ARG A 167 -14.72 -11.23 -10.61
CA ARG A 167 -16.14 -11.62 -10.68
C ARG A 167 -16.90 -11.30 -9.40
N GLU A 168 -16.31 -11.60 -8.25
CA GLU A 168 -16.88 -11.26 -6.93
C GLU A 168 -17.10 -9.76 -6.76
N LEU A 169 -16.19 -8.92 -7.25
CA LEU A 169 -16.36 -7.46 -7.29
C LEU A 169 -17.55 -7.05 -8.16
N LYS A 170 -17.67 -7.64 -9.36
CA LYS A 170 -18.82 -7.38 -10.26
C LYS A 170 -20.16 -7.81 -9.64
N ASP A 171 -20.21 -8.97 -9.00
CA ASP A 171 -21.39 -9.47 -8.29
C ASP A 171 -21.83 -8.53 -7.16
N ARG A 172 -20.89 -7.74 -6.60
CA ARG A 172 -21.15 -6.68 -5.61
C ARG A 172 -21.40 -5.31 -6.23
N GLY A 173 -21.54 -5.22 -7.55
CA GLY A 173 -21.85 -3.99 -8.26
C GLY A 173 -20.65 -3.04 -8.46
N VAL A 174 -19.43 -3.51 -8.33
CA VAL A 174 -18.22 -2.73 -8.60
C VAL A 174 -17.92 -2.76 -10.10
N TRP A 175 -17.87 -1.58 -10.74
CA TRP A 175 -17.44 -1.42 -12.12
C TRP A 175 -15.93 -1.62 -12.25
N ILE A 176 -15.50 -2.35 -13.28
CA ILE A 176 -14.09 -2.67 -13.51
C ILE A 176 -13.63 -1.98 -14.79
N VAL A 177 -12.67 -1.07 -14.64
CA VAL A 177 -12.02 -0.36 -15.75
C VAL A 177 -10.59 -0.83 -15.89
N GLY A 178 -10.27 -1.46 -17.00
CA GLY A 178 -8.91 -1.88 -17.33
C GLY A 178 -8.16 -0.82 -18.12
N THR A 179 -6.88 -0.61 -17.79
CA THR A 179 -6.01 0.29 -18.57
C THR A 179 -5.34 -0.47 -19.70
N ALA A 180 -5.51 0.00 -20.95
CA ALA A 180 -4.92 -0.59 -22.13
C ALA A 180 -4.54 0.50 -23.15
N ASP A 181 -3.36 0.34 -23.77
CA ASP A 181 -2.86 1.32 -24.76
C ASP A 181 -3.57 1.20 -26.12
N GLU A 182 -4.10 0.01 -26.42
CA GLU A 182 -4.71 -0.32 -27.72
C GLU A 182 -6.14 0.23 -27.90
N THR A 183 -6.73 0.85 -26.86
CA THR A 183 -8.06 1.44 -26.94
C THR A 183 -8.02 2.92 -27.31
N SER A 184 -9.02 3.37 -28.06
CA SER A 184 -9.20 4.79 -28.38
C SER A 184 -9.85 5.58 -27.25
N GLN A 185 -10.55 4.90 -26.32
CA GLN A 185 -11.28 5.55 -25.24
C GLN A 185 -10.34 6.06 -24.16
N SER A 186 -10.42 7.34 -23.84
CA SER A 186 -9.65 7.93 -22.74
C SER A 186 -10.32 7.62 -21.39
N LEU A 187 -9.51 7.39 -20.36
CA LEU A 187 -9.98 7.24 -18.99
C LEU A 187 -10.83 8.45 -18.53
N TYR A 188 -10.49 9.65 -18.99
CA TYR A 188 -11.20 10.89 -18.65
C TYR A 188 -12.56 11.04 -19.32
N GLU A 189 -12.89 10.18 -20.29
CA GLU A 189 -14.21 10.17 -20.97
C GLU A 189 -15.21 9.22 -20.31
N LEU A 190 -14.76 8.42 -19.35
CA LEU A 190 -15.60 7.50 -18.61
C LEU A 190 -16.28 8.18 -17.41
N ASP A 191 -17.49 7.75 -17.10
CA ASP A 191 -18.11 8.07 -15.82
C ASP A 191 -17.54 7.14 -14.73
N LEU A 192 -16.62 7.68 -13.95
CA LEU A 192 -15.91 6.96 -12.89
C LEU A 192 -16.54 7.14 -11.50
N LYS A 193 -17.82 7.54 -11.46
CA LYS A 193 -18.56 7.71 -10.20
C LYS A 193 -19.08 6.38 -9.67
N GLY A 194 -19.17 6.28 -8.34
CA GLY A 194 -19.70 5.10 -7.66
C GLY A 194 -18.65 4.00 -7.42
N PRO A 195 -19.09 2.75 -7.18
CA PRO A 195 -18.22 1.63 -6.90
C PRO A 195 -17.30 1.32 -8.09
N LEU A 196 -15.98 1.40 -7.89
CA LEU A 196 -15.01 1.37 -8.98
C LEU A 196 -13.76 0.55 -8.63
N ALA A 197 -13.28 -0.25 -9.56
CA ALA A 197 -11.95 -0.84 -9.55
C ALA A 197 -11.20 -0.47 -10.84
N ILE A 198 -10.04 0.14 -10.71
CA ILE A 198 -9.14 0.39 -11.84
C ILE A 198 -8.12 -0.73 -11.89
N VAL A 199 -7.95 -1.36 -13.03
CA VAL A 199 -6.99 -2.45 -13.26
C VAL A 199 -5.84 -1.94 -14.11
N VAL A 200 -4.62 -2.07 -13.58
CA VAL A 200 -3.38 -1.74 -14.27
C VAL A 200 -2.57 -3.01 -14.49
N GLY A 201 -2.10 -3.21 -15.71
CA GLY A 201 -1.28 -4.35 -16.09
C GLY A 201 0.21 -4.16 -15.79
N ALA A 202 1.00 -5.19 -16.09
CA ALA A 202 2.45 -5.16 -16.02
C ALA A 202 3.04 -4.20 -17.08
N GLU A 203 4.19 -3.61 -16.74
CA GLU A 203 4.95 -2.79 -17.69
C GLU A 203 5.37 -3.64 -18.90
N GLY A 204 5.07 -3.16 -20.09
CA GLY A 204 5.39 -3.80 -21.38
C GLY A 204 4.42 -4.93 -21.78
N GLU A 205 3.98 -5.78 -20.85
CA GLU A 205 3.08 -6.91 -21.17
C GLU A 205 1.58 -6.53 -21.04
N GLY A 206 1.28 -5.45 -20.32
CA GLY A 206 -0.10 -5.05 -20.04
C GLY A 206 -0.83 -6.01 -19.09
N MET A 207 -2.16 -6.03 -19.19
CA MET A 207 -3.03 -6.95 -18.43
C MET A 207 -3.05 -8.33 -19.10
N ARG A 208 -3.20 -9.37 -18.27
CA ARG A 208 -3.46 -10.72 -18.80
C ARG A 208 -4.80 -10.74 -19.56
N ARG A 209 -4.88 -11.55 -20.62
CA ARG A 209 -6.06 -11.66 -21.49
C ARG A 209 -7.37 -11.85 -20.69
N LEU A 210 -7.38 -12.78 -19.76
CA LEU A 210 -8.58 -13.05 -18.95
C LEU A 210 -8.95 -11.89 -18.05
N THR A 211 -7.97 -11.13 -17.54
CA THR A 211 -8.21 -9.92 -16.75
C THR A 211 -8.89 -8.86 -17.61
N GLY A 212 -8.39 -8.62 -18.82
CA GLY A 212 -8.99 -7.68 -19.76
C GLY A 212 -10.41 -8.07 -20.17
N GLU A 213 -10.69 -9.36 -20.42
CA GLU A 213 -12.02 -9.87 -20.74
C GLU A 213 -13.05 -9.69 -19.61
N LEU A 214 -12.61 -9.57 -18.37
CA LEU A 214 -13.46 -9.34 -17.19
C LEU A 214 -13.71 -7.86 -16.92
N CYS A 215 -12.96 -6.95 -17.52
CA CYS A 215 -13.23 -5.52 -17.40
C CYS A 215 -14.54 -5.13 -18.10
N ASP A 216 -15.27 -4.22 -17.49
CA ASP A 216 -16.49 -3.65 -18.11
C ASP A 216 -16.13 -2.63 -19.18
N PHE A 217 -15.02 -1.92 -18.99
CA PHE A 217 -14.47 -0.94 -19.93
C PHE A 217 -12.95 -1.10 -20.03
N LEU A 218 -12.44 -0.80 -21.21
CA LEU A 218 -11.01 -0.62 -21.44
C LEU A 218 -10.74 0.85 -21.79
N ALA A 219 -9.80 1.48 -21.13
CA ALA A 219 -9.45 2.87 -21.34
C ALA A 219 -7.95 3.09 -21.32
N ARG A 220 -7.45 4.05 -22.09
CA ARG A 220 -6.07 4.49 -22.03
C ARG A 220 -5.90 5.66 -21.07
N ILE A 221 -4.75 5.71 -20.42
CA ILE A 221 -4.28 6.89 -19.71
C ILE A 221 -3.50 7.72 -20.73
N PRO A 222 -3.93 8.96 -21.04
CA PRO A 222 -3.28 9.80 -22.05
C PRO A 222 -1.85 10.16 -21.66
#